data_539aace1f4a445297c373f9c06b9bad4
#
_entry.id   539aace1f4a445297c373f9c06b9bad4
#
_cell.length_a   1.000
_cell.length_b   1.000
_cell.length_c   1.000
_cell.angle_alpha   90.00
_cell.angle_beta   90.00
_cell.angle_gamma   90.00
#
_symmetry.space_group_name_H-M   'P 1'
#
loop_
_entity.id
_entity.type
_entity.pdbx_description
1 polymer ?
#
loop_
_entity_poly.entity_id
_entity_poly.type
_entity_poly.pdbx_seq_one_letter_code
_entity_poly.pdbx_strand_id
1 'polypeptide(L)'
;WYKYGNEHVKPYKIRIQPPLPNDPQKTRRYYESKLADYPDVIDVTAIVDFTGYNRHTVCEWIRFGKLRALALQHKYMIPKCYLIDWLSTDEHNATTRKSRRHIDRLWELQKWSDGQ
;
A
#
# COMPACT_ATOMS: atom_id res chain seq x y z
N TRP A 1 -22.56 8.48 -30.45
CA TRP A 1 -22.35 8.34 -29.59
C TRP A 1 -21.98 8.22 -29.25
N TYR A 2 -22.08 8.57 -29.62
CA TYR A 2 -21.79 8.56 -28.61
C TYR A 2 -21.59 8.44 -28.12
N LYS A 3 -21.62 8.60 -28.40
CA LYS A 3 -21.60 8.56 -27.51
C LYS A 3 -21.19 8.36 -26.89
N TYR A 4 -21.36 8.84 -27.53
CA TYR A 4 -20.92 8.78 -26.49
C TYR A 4 -20.51 8.82 -25.93
N GLY A 5 -20.41 8.87 -26.51
CA GLY A 5 -20.09 8.97 -25.71
C GLY A 5 -19.58 9.28 -25.34
N ASN A 6 -19.70 9.86 -25.64
CA ASN A 6 -19.27 10.15 -24.95
C ASN A 6 -19.11 10.47 -24.38
N GLU A 7 -19.10 10.78 -24.36
CA GLU A 7 -19.08 10.87 -23.47
C GLU A 7 -19.00 10.95 -22.60
N HIS A 8 -19.31 11.43 -23.59
CA HIS A 8 -19.17 11.67 -22.25
C HIS A 8 -17.81 11.39 -21.61
N VAL A 9 -16.90 12.15 -21.82
CA VAL A 9 -15.72 11.93 -21.05
C VAL A 9 -16.03 12.21 -19.59
N LYS A 10 -15.80 11.25 -18.76
CA LYS A 10 -16.04 11.38 -17.33
C LYS A 10 -14.79 11.95 -16.68
N PRO A 11 -14.95 12.79 -15.66
CA PRO A 11 -13.77 13.29 -14.95
C PRO A 11 -12.89 12.19 -14.41
N TYR A 12 -13.45 11.05 -14.03
CA TYR A 12 -12.67 9.95 -13.52
C TYR A 12 -11.74 9.33 -14.56
N LYS A 13 -11.93 9.67 -15.83
CA LYS A 13 -11.04 9.18 -16.89
C LYS A 13 -9.76 9.98 -16.95
N ILE A 14 -9.77 11.17 -16.42
CA ILE A 14 -8.57 11.98 -16.31
C ILE A 14 -8.02 11.72 -14.91
N ARG A 15 -7.04 10.86 -14.83
CA ARG A 15 -6.53 10.45 -13.54
C ARG A 15 -5.29 11.24 -13.20
N ILE A 16 -5.35 11.88 -12.06
CA ILE A 16 -4.19 12.52 -11.49
C ILE A 16 -3.44 11.45 -10.72
N GLN A 17 -2.23 11.14 -11.17
CA GLN A 17 -1.42 10.14 -10.50
C GLN A 17 -0.99 10.65 -9.13
N PRO A 18 -1.06 9.81 -8.11
CA PRO A 18 -0.55 10.23 -6.81
C PRO A 18 0.96 10.42 -6.89
N PRO A 19 1.50 11.31 -6.07
CA PRO A 19 2.95 11.51 -6.07
C PRO A 19 3.67 10.28 -5.57
N LEU A 20 4.79 9.96 -6.18
CA LEU A 20 5.62 8.87 -5.72
C LEU A 20 6.52 9.38 -4.60
N PRO A 21 6.71 8.59 -3.53
CA PRO A 21 7.59 9.00 -2.45
C PRO A 21 9.03 9.12 -2.97
N ASN A 22 9.71 10.16 -2.54
CA ASN A 22 11.11 10.36 -2.92
C ASN A 22 12.06 10.35 -1.71
N ASP A 23 11.54 10.12 -0.53
CA ASP A 23 12.31 10.06 0.70
C ASP A 23 11.97 8.77 1.44
N PRO A 24 12.80 7.71 1.30
CA PRO A 24 12.48 6.43 1.94
C PRO A 24 12.36 6.52 3.45
N GLN A 25 13.13 7.39 4.09
CA GLN A 25 13.06 7.51 5.54
C GLN A 25 11.76 8.16 5.97
N LYS A 26 11.32 9.18 5.26
CA LYS A 26 10.03 9.80 5.54
C LYS A 26 8.89 8.81 5.35
N THR A 27 8.95 8.04 4.27
CA THR A 27 7.94 7.03 3.99
C THR A 27 7.88 5.99 5.09
N ARG A 28 9.05 5.53 5.55
CA ARG A 28 9.12 4.56 6.63
C ARG A 28 8.50 5.12 7.92
N ARG A 29 8.85 6.33 8.29
CA ARG A 29 8.31 6.94 9.51
C ARG A 29 6.80 7.14 9.42
N TYR A 30 6.32 7.48 8.22
CA TYR A 30 4.89 7.62 7.98
C TYR A 30 4.17 6.30 8.26
N TYR A 31 4.67 5.20 7.70
CA TYR A 31 4.01 3.90 7.90
C TYR A 31 4.19 3.39 9.33
N GLU A 32 5.31 3.69 9.96
CA GLU A 32 5.47 3.37 11.38
C GLU A 32 4.39 4.06 12.21
N SER A 33 4.11 5.31 11.91
CA SER A 33 3.06 6.06 12.58
C SER A 33 1.68 5.45 12.31
N LYS A 34 1.40 5.11 11.06
CA LYS A 34 0.10 4.55 10.69
C LYS A 34 -0.14 3.18 11.30
N LEU A 35 0.90 2.42 11.51
CA LEU A 35 0.80 1.05 12.05
C LEU A 35 1.11 1.00 13.54
N ALA A 36 1.23 2.16 14.19
CA ALA A 36 1.64 2.21 15.59
C ALA A 36 0.72 1.41 16.51
N ASP A 37 -0.58 1.39 16.21
CA ASP A 37 -1.55 0.69 17.05
C ASP A 37 -1.71 -0.79 16.70
N TYR A 38 -1.01 -1.26 15.66
CA TYR A 38 -1.06 -2.65 15.27
C TYR A 38 -0.07 -3.46 16.11
N PRO A 39 -0.36 -4.76 16.35
CA PRO A 39 0.60 -5.61 17.04
C PRO A 39 1.92 -5.71 16.26
N ASP A 40 2.98 -6.11 16.95
CA ASP A 40 4.28 -6.25 16.32
C ASP A 40 4.30 -7.34 15.25
N VAL A 41 3.43 -8.33 15.35
CA VAL A 41 3.30 -9.40 14.37
C VAL A 41 1.83 -9.45 13.96
N ILE A 42 1.60 -9.42 12.65
CA ILE A 42 0.23 -9.37 12.12
C ILE A 42 0.04 -10.48 11.09
N ASP A 43 -1.23 -10.74 10.77
CA ASP A 43 -1.57 -11.77 9.79
C ASP A 43 -1.97 -11.13 8.46
N VAL A 44 -2.24 -11.99 7.46
CA VAL A 44 -2.59 -11.52 6.13
C VAL A 44 -3.88 -10.70 6.16
N THR A 45 -4.84 -11.09 6.99
CA THR A 45 -6.11 -10.36 7.08
C THR A 45 -5.89 -8.91 7.48
N ALA A 46 -5.03 -8.67 8.47
CA ALA A 46 -4.72 -7.31 8.88
C ALA A 46 -4.07 -6.52 7.75
N ILE A 47 -3.20 -7.16 6.97
CA ILE A 47 -2.55 -6.49 5.85
C ILE A 47 -3.55 -6.16 4.77
N VAL A 48 -4.47 -7.06 4.47
CA VAL A 48 -5.54 -6.79 3.50
C VAL A 48 -6.35 -5.57 3.94
N ASP A 49 -6.73 -5.53 5.21
CA ASP A 49 -7.50 -4.42 5.73
C ASP A 49 -6.73 -3.11 5.68
N PHE A 50 -5.45 -3.16 6.02
CA PHE A 50 -4.65 -1.94 6.04
C PHE A 50 -4.37 -1.41 4.64
N THR A 51 -3.96 -2.29 3.73
CA THR A 51 -3.49 -1.87 2.41
C THR A 51 -4.61 -1.69 1.40
N GLY A 52 -5.75 -2.36 1.60
CA GLY A 52 -6.83 -2.34 0.63
C GLY A 52 -6.60 -3.25 -0.57
N TYR A 53 -5.49 -3.99 -0.59
CA TYR A 53 -5.27 -4.99 -1.63
C TYR A 53 -5.94 -6.29 -1.22
N ASN A 54 -6.29 -7.12 -2.22
CA ASN A 54 -6.97 -8.37 -1.91
C ASN A 54 -5.97 -9.40 -1.38
N ARG A 55 -6.53 -10.46 -0.79
CA ARG A 55 -5.72 -11.51 -0.16
C ARG A 55 -4.79 -12.17 -1.17
N HIS A 56 -5.28 -12.39 -2.38
CA HIS A 56 -4.46 -13.01 -3.42
C HIS A 56 -3.20 -12.18 -3.69
N THR A 57 -3.35 -10.88 -3.81
CA THR A 57 -2.23 -9.98 -4.07
C THR A 57 -1.23 -9.99 -2.91
N VAL A 58 -1.73 -9.93 -1.67
CA VAL A 58 -0.84 -9.96 -0.51
C VAL A 58 -0.07 -11.27 -0.45
N CYS A 59 -0.75 -12.39 -0.70
CA CYS A 59 -0.09 -13.69 -0.70
C CYS A 59 0.93 -13.80 -1.82
N GLU A 60 0.69 -13.16 -2.96
CA GLU A 60 1.69 -13.13 -4.02
C GLU A 60 2.95 -12.38 -3.60
N TRP A 61 2.79 -11.28 -2.87
CA TRP A 61 3.95 -10.58 -2.35
C TRP A 61 4.84 -11.52 -1.53
N ILE A 62 4.19 -12.34 -0.70
CA ILE A 62 4.92 -13.28 0.15
C ILE A 62 5.57 -14.37 -0.69
N ARG A 63 4.82 -14.96 -1.63
CA ARG A 63 5.33 -16.06 -2.44
C ARG A 63 6.49 -15.64 -3.33
N PHE A 64 6.49 -14.40 -3.81
CA PHE A 64 7.55 -13.90 -4.67
C PHE A 64 8.69 -13.26 -3.89
N GLY A 65 8.66 -13.35 -2.56
CA GLY A 65 9.75 -12.85 -1.74
C GLY A 65 9.79 -11.35 -1.57
N LYS A 66 8.74 -10.65 -1.98
CA LYS A 66 8.69 -9.19 -1.85
C LYS A 66 8.34 -8.77 -0.44
N LEU A 67 7.43 -9.49 0.19
CA LEU A 67 7.05 -9.27 1.58
C LEU A 67 7.52 -10.47 2.39
N ARG A 68 8.44 -10.25 3.32
CA ARG A 68 8.95 -11.32 4.14
C ARG A 68 7.91 -11.70 5.19
N ALA A 69 7.79 -13.01 5.42
CA ALA A 69 6.81 -13.52 6.37
C ALA A 69 7.33 -14.81 6.98
N LEU A 70 6.77 -15.14 8.14
CA LEU A 70 7.03 -16.42 8.78
C LEU A 70 5.86 -17.34 8.47
N ALA A 71 6.17 -18.52 7.95
CA ALA A 71 5.15 -19.52 7.66
C ALA A 71 4.95 -20.38 8.89
N LEU A 72 3.75 -20.32 9.46
CA LEU A 72 3.40 -21.11 10.65
C LEU A 72 2.19 -21.96 10.30
N GLN A 73 2.44 -23.26 10.17
CA GLN A 73 1.38 -24.22 9.87
C GLN A 73 0.60 -23.78 8.63
N HIS A 74 -0.60 -23.33 8.79
CA HIS A 74 -1.48 -23.01 7.67
C HIS A 74 -1.63 -21.51 7.43
N LYS A 75 -0.80 -20.68 8.06
CA LYS A 75 -0.94 -19.25 7.87
C LYS A 75 0.41 -18.56 7.91
N TYR A 76 0.42 -17.34 7.40
CA TYR A 76 1.59 -16.49 7.47
C TYR A 76 1.46 -15.52 8.63
N MET A 77 2.56 -15.30 9.32
CA MET A 77 2.67 -14.26 10.33
C MET A 77 3.74 -13.30 9.87
N ILE A 78 3.43 -12.03 9.86
CA ILE A 78 4.30 -11.03 9.29
C ILE A 78 4.71 -10.04 10.38
N PRO A 79 5.99 -10.00 10.75
CA PRO A 79 6.46 -8.93 11.61
C PRO A 79 6.14 -7.57 10.97
N LYS A 80 5.62 -6.67 11.78
CA LYS A 80 5.18 -5.37 11.28
C LYS A 80 6.31 -4.62 10.58
N CYS A 81 7.54 -4.77 11.07
CA CYS A 81 8.67 -4.10 10.44
C CYS A 81 8.92 -4.59 9.01
N TYR A 82 8.63 -5.86 8.72
CA TYR A 82 8.78 -6.37 7.35
C TYR A 82 7.73 -5.77 6.43
N LEU A 83 6.52 -5.57 6.94
CA LEU A 83 5.49 -4.90 6.15
C LEU A 83 5.90 -3.45 5.86
N ILE A 84 6.40 -2.75 6.86
CA ILE A 84 6.85 -1.38 6.69
C ILE A 84 7.97 -1.31 5.65
N ASP A 85 8.91 -2.25 5.70
CA ASP A 85 9.97 -2.31 4.69
C ASP A 85 9.40 -2.42 3.29
N TRP A 86 8.46 -3.34 3.07
CA TRP A 86 7.86 -3.52 1.75
C TRP A 86 7.08 -2.29 1.30
N LEU A 87 6.27 -1.72 2.19
CA LEU A 87 5.44 -0.56 1.85
C LEU A 87 6.30 0.67 1.54
N SER A 88 7.54 0.70 2.00
CA SER A 88 8.44 1.81 1.76
C SER A 88 9.28 1.64 0.50
N THR A 89 9.14 0.53 -0.22
CA THR A 89 9.95 0.30 -1.43
C THR A 89 9.38 1.05 -2.62
N ASP A 90 10.28 1.38 -3.54
CA ASP A 90 9.85 1.97 -4.80
C ASP A 90 9.01 1.00 -5.62
N GLU A 91 9.35 -0.29 -5.55
CA GLU A 91 8.60 -1.31 -6.29
C GLU A 91 7.13 -1.32 -5.89
N HIS A 92 6.86 -1.29 -4.59
CA HIS A 92 5.47 -1.27 -4.12
C HIS A 92 4.76 0.01 -4.56
N ASN A 93 5.43 1.15 -4.41
CA ASN A 93 4.79 2.43 -4.67
C ASN A 93 4.66 2.75 -6.15
N ALA A 94 5.39 2.04 -7.00
CA ALA A 94 5.29 2.19 -8.45
C ALA A 94 4.28 1.24 -9.08
N THR A 95 3.56 0.47 -8.28
CA THR A 95 2.56 -0.46 -8.77
C THR A 95 1.55 0.26 -9.67
N THR A 96 1.26 -0.34 -10.82
CA THR A 96 0.37 0.28 -11.81
C THR A 96 -1.06 0.37 -11.30
N ARG A 97 -1.55 -0.72 -10.71
CA ARG A 97 -2.92 -0.77 -10.17
C ARG A 97 -2.86 -0.65 -8.67
N LYS A 98 -3.06 0.56 -8.19
CA LYS A 98 -3.02 0.82 -6.75
C LYS A 98 -4.41 0.68 -6.16
N SER A 99 -4.48 0.14 -4.94
CA SER A 99 -5.72 0.14 -4.18
C SER A 99 -6.09 1.57 -3.83
N ARG A 100 -7.36 1.80 -3.52
CA ARG A 100 -7.81 3.12 -3.13
C ARG A 100 -7.06 3.62 -1.90
N ARG A 101 -6.85 2.75 -0.92
CA ARG A 101 -6.14 3.14 0.29
C ARG A 101 -4.69 3.49 0.01
N HIS A 102 -4.06 2.78 -0.93
CA HIS A 102 -2.69 3.09 -1.32
C HIS A 102 -2.61 4.49 -1.94
N ILE A 103 -3.53 4.79 -2.84
CA ILE A 103 -3.58 6.11 -3.48
C ILE A 103 -3.78 7.20 -2.43
N ASP A 104 -4.74 7.01 -1.55
CA ASP A 104 -5.04 8.01 -0.52
C ASP A 104 -3.84 8.24 0.39
N ARG A 105 -3.11 7.19 0.72
CA ARG A 105 -1.95 7.31 1.59
C ARG A 105 -0.79 7.99 0.90
N LEU A 106 -0.62 7.81 -0.41
CA LEU A 106 0.43 8.53 -1.12
C LEU A 106 0.15 10.03 -1.13
N TRP A 107 -1.11 10.43 -1.29
CA TRP A 107 -1.47 11.84 -1.18
C TRP A 107 -1.27 12.35 0.24
N GLU A 108 -1.65 11.57 1.22
CA GLU A 108 -1.46 11.96 2.62
C GLU A 108 0.02 12.07 2.95
N LEU A 109 0.81 11.13 2.48
CA LEU A 109 2.25 11.11 2.73
C LEU A 109 2.93 12.37 2.19
N GLN A 110 2.49 12.85 1.03
CA GLN A 110 3.06 14.05 0.45
C GLN A 110 2.94 15.23 1.40
N LYS A 111 1.85 15.31 2.14
CA LYS A 111 1.57 16.41 3.06
C LYS A 111 2.04 16.12 4.48
N TRP A 112 2.38 14.88 4.76
CA TRP A 112 2.73 14.47 6.11
C TRP A 112 4.08 15.04 6.50
N SER A 113 4.15 15.47 7.76
CA SER A 113 5.38 16.02 8.31
C SER A 113 5.75 15.26 9.56
N ASP A 114 6.99 14.75 9.57
CA ASP A 114 7.49 14.01 10.71
C ASP A 114 7.56 14.94 11.92
N GLY A 115 7.10 14.43 13.06
CA GLY A 115 7.13 15.22 14.28
C GLY A 115 5.85 15.98 14.56
N GLN A 116 4.83 15.77 13.76
CA GLN A 116 3.53 16.40 14.00
C GLN A 116 2.49 15.46 14.54
#